data_d16672bfc9a01e93736de410259e97c7
#
_entry.id   d16672bfc9a01e93736de410259e97c7
#
_cell.length_a   1.000
_cell.length_b   1.000
_cell.length_c   1.000
_cell.angle_alpha   90.00
_cell.angle_beta   90.00
_cell.angle_gamma   90.00
#
_symmetry.space_group_name_H-M   'P 1'
#
loop_
_entity.id
_entity.type
_entity.pdbx_description
1 polymer ?
#
loop_
_entity_poly.entity_id
_entity_poly.type
_entity_poly.pdbx_seq_one_letter_code
_entity_poly.pdbx_strand_id
1 'polypeptide(L)'
;EEQVLAALSFRSVSRIYVSLEQIGWDRFQALSEACHRAGKEYVPALPKICRSDTEKLLLENREKWLTPETDGLLVRVIDEIPLIHAPEISRADRCCIADHSLYTFNREARTVYRALGFSSDTAPIELNERELKARGLSGSELIVYGRLPMMVSAQCLKKTGGQCRKQPGLTMLTDRKNKNFPVKNLCRFCYNVIYNSEPLWLADQMG
;
A
#
# COMPACT_ATOMS: atom_id res chain seq x y z
N GLU A 1 12.55 4.98 2.56
CA GLU A 1 12.99 5.35 3.91
C GLU A 1 13.03 6.87 4.07
N GLU A 2 13.76 7.62 3.23
CA GLU A 2 13.88 9.08 3.29
C GLU A 2 12.52 9.80 3.34
N GLN A 3 11.55 9.37 2.53
CA GLN A 3 10.20 9.93 2.53
C GLN A 3 9.47 9.71 3.88
N VAL A 4 9.67 8.56 4.52
CA VAL A 4 9.12 8.30 5.85
C VAL A 4 9.71 9.26 6.86
N LEU A 5 11.03 9.37 6.89
CA LEU A 5 11.73 10.28 7.81
C LEU A 5 11.33 11.74 7.59
N ALA A 6 11.20 12.17 6.34
CA ALA A 6 10.71 13.52 6.02
C ALA A 6 9.27 13.74 6.55
N ALA A 7 8.38 12.75 6.39
CA ALA A 7 6.99 12.84 6.84
C ALA A 7 6.86 12.99 8.38
N LEU A 8 7.83 12.51 9.16
CA LEU A 8 7.82 12.61 10.62
C LEU A 8 7.79 14.06 11.12
N SER A 9 8.37 15.01 10.39
CA SER A 9 8.44 16.43 10.76
C SER A 9 7.13 17.20 10.56
N PHE A 10 6.18 16.68 9.77
CA PHE A 10 4.94 17.38 9.44
C PHE A 10 3.84 17.10 10.48
N ARG A 11 3.33 18.15 11.14
CA ARG A 11 2.25 18.03 12.12
C ARG A 11 0.92 17.53 11.53
N SER A 12 0.66 17.79 10.25
CA SER A 12 -0.54 17.37 9.53
C SER A 12 -0.56 15.87 9.20
N VAL A 13 0.58 15.18 9.29
CA VAL A 13 0.66 13.75 9.08
C VAL A 13 0.35 13.03 10.39
N SER A 14 -0.70 12.21 10.41
CA SER A 14 -1.08 11.39 11.57
C SER A 14 -0.70 9.90 11.39
N ARG A 15 -0.74 9.40 10.14
CA ARG A 15 -0.49 8.00 9.81
C ARG A 15 0.53 7.87 8.69
N ILE A 16 1.41 6.88 8.79
CA ILE A 16 2.43 6.59 7.79
C ILE A 16 2.31 5.13 7.34
N TYR A 17 2.00 4.94 6.06
CA TYR A 17 1.99 3.63 5.40
C TYR A 17 3.40 3.27 4.93
N VAL A 18 3.92 2.15 5.41
CA VAL A 18 5.28 1.69 5.11
C VAL A 18 5.22 0.40 4.29
N SER A 19 5.54 0.50 3.00
CA SER A 19 5.46 -0.64 2.07
C SER A 19 6.48 -1.71 2.39
N LEU A 20 6.03 -2.95 2.59
CA LEU A 20 6.87 -4.13 2.79
C LEU A 20 7.70 -4.50 1.56
N GLU A 21 7.39 -3.91 0.39
CA GLU A 21 8.03 -4.19 -0.88
C GLU A 21 9.39 -3.51 -1.05
N GLN A 22 9.65 -2.41 -0.32
CA GLN A 22 10.67 -1.44 -0.66
C GLN A 22 11.75 -1.26 0.39
N ILE A 23 11.45 -1.59 1.64
CA ILE A 23 12.31 -1.32 2.79
C ILE A 23 12.95 -2.62 3.27
N GLY A 24 14.21 -2.59 3.67
CA GLY A 24 14.91 -3.75 4.25
C GLY A 24 14.18 -4.27 5.50
N TRP A 25 14.18 -5.59 5.71
CA TRP A 25 13.51 -6.19 6.86
C TRP A 25 14.06 -5.68 8.20
N ASP A 26 15.32 -5.36 8.24
CA ASP A 26 16.06 -4.82 9.40
C ASP A 26 15.71 -3.37 9.76
N ARG A 27 14.98 -2.67 8.87
CA ARG A 27 14.65 -1.25 9.06
C ARG A 27 13.28 -0.99 9.67
N PHE A 28 12.38 -1.97 9.64
CA PHE A 28 10.99 -1.76 10.06
C PHE A 28 10.86 -1.42 11.54
N GLN A 29 11.63 -2.07 12.42
CA GLN A 29 11.62 -1.77 13.85
C GLN A 29 12.01 -0.31 14.11
N ALA A 30 13.12 0.15 13.55
CA ALA A 30 13.59 1.52 13.73
C ALA A 30 12.59 2.57 13.16
N LEU A 31 11.90 2.26 12.05
CA LEU A 31 10.89 3.13 11.47
C LEU A 31 9.62 3.20 12.31
N SER A 32 9.19 2.06 12.83
CA SER A 32 8.05 1.95 13.74
C SER A 32 8.27 2.82 14.99
N GLU A 33 9.40 2.63 15.68
CA GLU A 33 9.79 3.44 16.83
C GLU A 33 9.89 4.94 16.51
N ALA A 34 10.41 5.28 15.33
CA ALA A 34 10.50 6.67 14.89
C ALA A 34 9.12 7.30 14.66
N CYS A 35 8.17 6.55 14.08
CA CYS A 35 6.78 7.00 13.91
C CYS A 35 6.15 7.28 15.28
N HIS A 36 6.23 6.35 16.21
CA HIS A 36 5.66 6.50 17.54
C HIS A 36 6.29 7.63 18.35
N ARG A 37 7.62 7.79 18.31
CA ARG A 37 8.28 8.96 18.93
C ARG A 37 7.81 10.29 18.36
N ALA A 38 7.39 10.32 17.10
CA ALA A 38 6.80 11.50 16.47
C ALA A 38 5.29 11.63 16.65
N GLY A 39 4.65 10.74 17.45
CA GLY A 39 3.21 10.72 17.70
C GLY A 39 2.39 10.34 16.46
N LYS A 40 2.91 9.45 15.59
CA LYS A 40 2.28 9.03 14.34
C LYS A 40 2.03 7.54 14.33
N GLU A 41 0.91 7.14 13.72
CA GLU A 41 0.60 5.73 13.51
C GLU A 41 1.54 5.11 12.46
N TYR A 42 2.05 3.92 12.76
CA TYR A 42 2.86 3.10 11.88
C TYR A 42 2.01 1.94 11.33
N VAL A 43 1.80 1.92 10.02
CA VAL A 43 0.96 0.94 9.33
C VAL A 43 1.75 0.28 8.19
N PRO A 44 2.20 -0.97 8.36
CA PRO A 44 2.76 -1.75 7.25
C PRO A 44 1.72 -1.94 6.15
N ALA A 45 2.16 -1.68 4.90
CA ALA A 45 1.35 -1.92 3.71
C ALA A 45 1.79 -3.23 3.06
N LEU A 46 0.87 -4.19 3.00
CA LEU A 46 1.10 -5.51 2.44
C LEU A 46 1.37 -5.45 0.93
N PRO A 47 1.95 -6.48 0.29
CA PRO A 47 2.30 -6.45 -1.13
C PRO A 47 1.07 -6.38 -2.03
N LYS A 48 1.20 -5.79 -3.23
CA LYS A 48 0.12 -5.74 -4.22
C LYS A 48 -0.12 -7.07 -4.96
N ILE A 49 0.71 -8.06 -4.73
CA ILE A 49 0.55 -9.45 -5.21
C ILE A 49 0.93 -10.37 -4.05
N CYS A 50 -0.02 -11.16 -3.59
CA CYS A 50 0.19 -12.20 -2.59
C CYS A 50 0.02 -13.57 -3.26
N ARG A 51 1.10 -14.36 -3.25
CA ARG A 51 1.15 -15.76 -3.69
C ARG A 51 1.73 -16.59 -2.56
N SER A 52 1.68 -17.91 -2.67
CA SER A 52 2.21 -18.81 -1.65
C SER A 52 3.65 -18.48 -1.22
N ASP A 53 4.53 -18.14 -2.18
CA ASP A 53 5.90 -17.71 -1.88
C ASP A 53 5.95 -16.37 -1.14
N THR A 54 5.05 -15.44 -1.48
CA THR A 54 4.93 -14.13 -0.84
C THR A 54 4.42 -14.27 0.58
N GLU A 55 3.35 -15.05 0.77
CA GLU A 55 2.78 -15.36 2.09
C GLU A 55 3.82 -16.00 3.00
N LYS A 56 4.50 -17.04 2.51
CA LYS A 56 5.58 -17.71 3.24
C LYS A 56 6.66 -16.71 3.67
N LEU A 57 7.13 -15.86 2.76
CA LEU A 57 8.15 -14.85 3.06
C LEU A 57 7.69 -13.83 4.10
N LEU A 58 6.42 -13.43 4.06
CA LEU A 58 5.82 -12.53 5.05
C LEU A 58 5.78 -13.17 6.44
N LEU A 59 5.33 -14.42 6.52
CA LEU A 59 5.25 -15.17 7.79
C LEU A 59 6.64 -15.43 8.38
N GLU A 60 7.61 -15.84 7.57
CA GLU A 60 8.99 -16.09 8.01
C GLU A 60 9.69 -14.82 8.57
N ASN A 61 9.27 -13.64 8.11
CA ASN A 61 9.86 -12.37 8.55
C ASN A 61 8.91 -11.54 9.42
N ARG A 62 7.79 -12.10 9.89
CA ARG A 62 6.76 -11.35 10.60
C ARG A 62 7.28 -10.53 11.77
N GLU A 63 8.17 -11.07 12.57
CA GLU A 63 8.75 -10.41 13.75
C GLU A 63 9.57 -9.15 13.41
N LYS A 64 9.99 -9.03 12.14
CA LYS A 64 10.76 -7.88 11.68
C LYS A 64 9.90 -6.71 11.25
N TRP A 65 8.73 -6.98 10.63
CA TRP A 65 7.85 -5.94 10.11
C TRP A 65 6.59 -5.71 10.94
N LEU A 66 6.18 -6.71 11.71
CA LEU A 66 5.04 -6.66 12.62
C LEU A 66 5.55 -6.40 14.04
N THR A 67 5.89 -5.16 14.30
CA THR A 67 6.46 -4.74 15.60
C THR A 67 5.38 -4.60 16.67
N PRO A 68 5.72 -4.51 17.97
CA PRO A 68 4.77 -4.21 19.03
C PRO A 68 4.01 -2.89 18.79
N GLU A 69 4.68 -1.91 18.16
CA GLU A 69 4.15 -0.59 17.84
C GLU A 69 3.35 -0.55 16.52
N THR A 70 3.03 -1.69 15.92
CA THR A 70 2.21 -1.73 14.71
C THR A 70 0.76 -1.40 15.05
N ASP A 71 0.25 -0.27 14.55
CA ASP A 71 -1.10 0.23 14.80
C ASP A 71 -2.16 -0.39 13.88
N GLY A 72 -1.74 -0.86 12.71
CA GLY A 72 -2.67 -1.44 11.74
C GLY A 72 -1.97 -2.11 10.57
N LEU A 73 -2.76 -2.58 9.62
CA LEU A 73 -2.30 -3.19 8.37
C LEU A 73 -3.07 -2.63 7.18
N LEU A 74 -2.38 -2.19 6.14
CA LEU A 74 -3.00 -1.85 4.85
C LEU A 74 -3.02 -3.10 3.97
N VAL A 75 -4.20 -3.66 3.76
CA VAL A 75 -4.46 -4.87 2.98
C VAL A 75 -4.77 -4.48 1.53
N ARG A 76 -4.09 -5.10 0.58
CA ARG A 76 -4.13 -4.68 -0.83
C ARG A 76 -4.74 -5.70 -1.78
N VAL A 77 -4.80 -6.96 -1.38
CA VAL A 77 -5.40 -8.04 -2.17
C VAL A 77 -6.21 -8.99 -1.29
N ILE A 78 -7.21 -9.64 -1.87
CA ILE A 78 -8.12 -10.54 -1.14
C ILE A 78 -7.36 -11.73 -0.53
N ASP A 79 -6.32 -12.21 -1.20
CA ASP A 79 -5.49 -13.32 -0.73
C ASP A 79 -4.78 -13.05 0.61
N GLU A 80 -4.73 -11.77 1.06
CA GLU A 80 -4.15 -11.38 2.34
C GLU A 80 -5.14 -11.44 3.51
N ILE A 81 -6.44 -11.59 3.24
CA ILE A 81 -7.47 -11.66 4.29
C ILE A 81 -7.26 -12.83 5.25
N PRO A 82 -6.96 -14.05 4.78
CA PRO A 82 -6.61 -15.14 5.70
C PRO A 82 -5.37 -14.84 6.55
N LEU A 83 -4.39 -14.15 5.97
CA LEU A 83 -3.15 -13.79 6.66
C LEU A 83 -3.40 -12.86 7.86
N ILE A 84 -4.28 -11.85 7.72
CA ILE A 84 -4.58 -10.92 8.82
C ILE A 84 -5.36 -11.58 9.97
N HIS A 85 -6.02 -12.70 9.71
CA HIS A 85 -6.71 -13.50 10.72
C HIS A 85 -5.83 -14.60 11.34
N ALA A 86 -4.62 -14.80 10.83
CA ALA A 86 -3.69 -15.76 11.40
C ALA A 86 -3.32 -15.37 12.84
N PRO A 87 -3.27 -16.34 13.81
CA PRO A 87 -2.99 -16.06 15.22
C PRO A 87 -1.70 -15.26 15.46
N GLU A 88 -0.72 -15.44 14.57
CA GLU A 88 0.57 -14.78 14.62
C GLU A 88 0.50 -13.29 14.27
N ILE A 89 -0.55 -12.87 13.58
CA ILE A 89 -0.73 -11.50 13.06
C ILE A 89 -1.90 -10.80 13.74
N SER A 90 -2.99 -11.56 14.00
CA SER A 90 -4.23 -11.00 14.53
C SER A 90 -4.04 -10.43 15.94
N ARG A 91 -4.43 -9.15 16.11
CA ARG A 91 -4.57 -8.51 17.43
C ARG A 91 -5.78 -7.61 17.41
N ALA A 92 -6.54 -7.62 18.50
CA ALA A 92 -7.79 -6.85 18.62
C ALA A 92 -7.61 -5.33 18.59
N ASP A 93 -6.41 -4.85 18.90
CA ASP A 93 -6.05 -3.42 18.94
C ASP A 93 -5.49 -2.89 17.62
N ARG A 94 -5.29 -3.75 16.61
CA ARG A 94 -4.80 -3.35 15.28
C ARG A 94 -5.95 -3.08 14.33
N CYS A 95 -5.88 -1.95 13.63
CA CYS A 95 -6.84 -1.65 12.58
C CYS A 95 -6.44 -2.33 11.25
N CYS A 96 -7.41 -2.96 10.57
CA CYS A 96 -7.22 -3.42 9.20
C CYS A 96 -7.86 -2.39 8.25
N ILE A 97 -7.09 -1.93 7.28
CA ILE A 97 -7.51 -0.92 6.31
C ILE A 97 -7.54 -1.54 4.93
N ALA A 98 -8.68 -1.46 4.25
CA ALA A 98 -8.81 -1.92 2.88
C ALA A 98 -8.22 -0.87 1.91
N ASP A 99 -7.16 -1.20 1.17
CA ASP A 99 -6.60 -0.32 0.13
C ASP A 99 -7.62 -0.11 -1.01
N HIS A 100 -7.46 0.97 -1.78
CA HIS A 100 -8.30 1.26 -2.96
C HIS A 100 -8.42 0.08 -3.93
N SER A 101 -7.41 -0.77 -4.00
CA SER A 101 -7.35 -1.96 -4.85
C SER A 101 -8.27 -3.11 -4.41
N LEU A 102 -8.89 -3.04 -3.24
CA LEU A 102 -9.93 -3.96 -2.79
C LEU A 102 -11.34 -3.56 -3.27
N TYR A 103 -11.44 -2.49 -4.05
CA TYR A 103 -12.64 -2.10 -4.79
C TYR A 103 -13.90 -1.95 -3.93
N THR A 104 -13.83 -1.17 -2.85
CA THR A 104 -14.99 -0.86 -2.03
C THR A 104 -15.93 0.14 -2.73
N PHE A 105 -16.45 -0.20 -3.93
CA PHE A 105 -17.18 0.70 -4.81
C PHE A 105 -18.57 1.15 -4.29
N ASN A 106 -19.17 0.37 -3.41
CA ASN A 106 -20.50 0.63 -2.91
C ASN A 106 -20.63 0.31 -1.41
N ARG A 107 -21.81 0.59 -0.83
CA ARG A 107 -22.08 0.35 0.59
C ARG A 107 -22.06 -1.12 0.96
N GLU A 108 -22.52 -1.98 0.07
CA GLU A 108 -22.59 -3.44 0.24
C GLU A 108 -21.17 -4.01 0.36
N ALA A 109 -20.26 -3.64 -0.56
CA ALA A 109 -18.85 -4.04 -0.49
C ALA A 109 -18.22 -3.59 0.83
N ARG A 110 -18.44 -2.33 1.24
CA ARG A 110 -17.95 -1.83 2.54
C ARG A 110 -18.51 -2.62 3.72
N THR A 111 -19.78 -3.02 3.67
CA THR A 111 -20.39 -3.85 4.73
C THR A 111 -19.73 -5.22 4.82
N VAL A 112 -19.42 -5.84 3.68
CA VAL A 112 -18.70 -7.12 3.64
C VAL A 112 -17.31 -6.99 4.25
N TYR A 113 -16.52 -5.97 3.86
CA TYR A 113 -15.18 -5.77 4.42
C TYR A 113 -15.23 -5.48 5.93
N ARG A 114 -16.21 -4.71 6.40
CA ARG A 114 -16.41 -4.52 7.85
C ARG A 114 -16.70 -5.83 8.57
N ALA A 115 -17.54 -6.69 8.00
CA ALA A 115 -17.82 -8.02 8.55
C ALA A 115 -16.58 -8.93 8.56
N LEU A 116 -15.64 -8.71 7.64
CA LEU A 116 -14.33 -9.37 7.59
C LEU A 116 -13.28 -8.72 8.54
N GLY A 117 -13.66 -7.75 9.36
CA GLY A 117 -12.77 -7.15 10.37
C GLY A 117 -12.03 -5.87 9.92
N PHE A 118 -12.38 -5.30 8.78
CA PHE A 118 -11.79 -4.02 8.35
C PHE A 118 -12.43 -2.84 9.07
N SER A 119 -11.62 -1.97 9.64
CA SER A 119 -12.05 -0.78 10.38
C SER A 119 -12.31 0.42 9.46
N SER A 120 -11.56 0.53 8.37
CA SER A 120 -11.64 1.63 7.41
C SER A 120 -11.21 1.17 6.01
N ASP A 121 -11.34 2.07 5.04
CA ASP A 121 -10.93 1.81 3.66
C ASP A 121 -10.38 3.06 2.98
N THR A 122 -9.57 2.87 1.96
CA THR A 122 -9.21 3.90 0.99
C THR A 122 -10.22 3.85 -0.15
N ALA A 123 -10.88 4.97 -0.44
CA ALA A 123 -11.87 5.03 -1.48
C ALA A 123 -11.27 4.69 -2.86
N PRO A 124 -12.00 3.94 -3.71
CA PRO A 124 -11.54 3.62 -5.06
C PRO A 124 -11.23 4.87 -5.89
N ILE A 125 -10.10 4.84 -6.57
CA ILE A 125 -9.59 5.97 -7.38
C ILE A 125 -10.36 6.18 -8.69
N GLU A 126 -11.20 5.23 -9.07
CA GLU A 126 -12.00 5.24 -10.28
C GLU A 126 -13.33 5.98 -10.11
N LEU A 127 -13.77 6.23 -8.86
CA LEU A 127 -15.02 6.88 -8.57
C LEU A 127 -14.92 8.41 -8.69
N ASN A 128 -15.87 9.01 -9.39
CA ASN A 128 -16.03 10.46 -9.41
C ASN A 128 -16.72 10.99 -8.13
N GLU A 129 -16.79 12.31 -7.96
CA GLU A 129 -17.35 12.96 -6.77
C GLU A 129 -18.79 12.53 -6.46
N ARG A 130 -19.65 12.41 -7.47
CA ARG A 130 -21.05 12.00 -7.31
C ARG A 130 -21.14 10.55 -6.80
N GLU A 131 -20.34 9.68 -7.35
CA GLU A 131 -20.27 8.26 -6.97
C GLU A 131 -19.68 8.11 -5.55
N LEU A 132 -18.65 8.88 -5.21
CA LEU A 132 -18.10 8.93 -3.86
C LEU A 132 -19.12 9.39 -2.82
N LYS A 133 -19.92 10.43 -3.15
CA LYS A 133 -21.02 10.89 -2.29
C LYS A 133 -22.10 9.82 -2.13
N ALA A 134 -22.50 9.15 -3.20
CA ALA A 134 -23.50 8.07 -3.16
C ALA A 134 -23.03 6.85 -2.37
N ARG A 135 -21.76 6.49 -2.50
CA ARG A 135 -21.11 5.42 -1.74
C ARG A 135 -21.02 5.76 -0.24
N GLY A 136 -20.82 7.02 0.09
CA GLY A 136 -20.49 7.52 1.43
C GLY A 136 -18.98 7.47 1.70
N LEU A 137 -18.50 8.51 2.37
CA LEU A 137 -17.05 8.73 2.64
C LEU A 137 -16.68 8.59 4.12
N SER A 138 -17.66 8.48 5.01
CA SER A 138 -17.38 8.39 6.45
C SER A 138 -16.47 7.19 6.75
N GLY A 139 -15.32 7.45 7.37
CA GLY A 139 -14.30 6.45 7.70
C GLY A 139 -13.51 5.94 6.48
N SER A 140 -13.51 6.70 5.36
CA SER A 140 -12.68 6.40 4.19
C SER A 140 -11.57 7.43 4.04
N GLU A 141 -10.40 6.97 3.62
CA GLU A 141 -9.31 7.82 3.15
C GLU A 141 -9.46 8.11 1.66
N LEU A 142 -8.99 9.28 1.21
CA LEU A 142 -8.97 9.67 -0.20
C LEU A 142 -7.53 9.86 -0.67
N ILE A 143 -7.22 9.33 -1.85
CA ILE A 143 -5.94 9.60 -2.51
C ILE A 143 -6.07 10.94 -3.25
N VAL A 144 -5.40 11.96 -2.76
CA VAL A 144 -5.46 13.32 -3.30
C VAL A 144 -4.20 13.73 -4.07
N TYR A 145 -3.11 13.02 -3.86
CA TYR A 145 -1.83 13.29 -4.54
C TYR A 145 -1.03 12.03 -4.76
N GLY A 146 -0.36 11.96 -5.91
CA GLY A 146 0.62 10.94 -6.22
C GLY A 146 0.45 10.32 -7.61
N ARG A 147 1.42 9.52 -8.02
CA ARG A 147 1.31 8.76 -9.26
C ARG A 147 0.48 7.51 -9.04
N LEU A 148 -0.65 7.44 -9.72
CA LEU A 148 -1.55 6.29 -9.62
C LEU A 148 -0.92 5.05 -10.28
N PRO A 149 -1.04 3.87 -9.68
CA PRO A 149 -0.66 2.61 -10.31
C PRO A 149 -1.62 2.29 -11.45
N MET A 150 -1.09 2.28 -12.68
CA MET A 150 -1.87 1.93 -13.88
C MET A 150 -1.89 0.43 -14.14
N MET A 151 -0.85 -0.28 -13.73
CA MET A 151 -0.73 -1.73 -13.89
C MET A 151 0.15 -2.33 -12.80
N VAL A 152 -0.30 -3.41 -12.21
CA VAL A 152 0.52 -4.30 -11.38
C VAL A 152 0.78 -5.56 -12.19
N SER A 153 2.05 -5.82 -12.53
CA SER A 153 2.43 -6.94 -13.38
C SER A 153 3.28 -7.94 -12.62
N ALA A 154 2.78 -9.16 -12.49
CA ALA A 154 3.53 -10.29 -11.96
C ALA A 154 4.69 -10.73 -12.87
N GLN A 155 4.67 -10.30 -14.13
CA GLN A 155 5.74 -10.56 -15.08
C GLN A 155 6.75 -9.40 -15.05
N CYS A 156 7.91 -9.64 -14.43
CA CYS A 156 8.94 -8.62 -14.29
C CYS A 156 9.60 -8.28 -15.63
N LEU A 157 9.51 -7.00 -16.03
CA LEU A 157 10.09 -6.51 -17.29
C LEU A 157 11.58 -6.82 -17.42
N LYS A 158 12.38 -6.61 -16.36
CA LYS A 158 13.81 -6.91 -16.34
C LYS A 158 14.08 -8.41 -16.49
N LYS A 159 13.26 -9.26 -15.88
CA LYS A 159 13.39 -10.72 -15.99
C LYS A 159 13.06 -11.20 -17.39
N THR A 160 11.97 -10.70 -17.97
CA THR A 160 11.53 -11.01 -19.34
C THR A 160 12.56 -10.55 -20.37
N GLY A 161 13.15 -9.37 -20.19
CA GLY A 161 14.21 -8.85 -21.06
C GLY A 161 15.61 -9.44 -20.82
N GLY A 162 15.77 -10.46 -20.00
CA GLY A 162 17.08 -11.07 -19.69
C GLY A 162 18.03 -10.17 -18.89
N GLN A 163 17.57 -9.04 -18.35
CA GLN A 163 18.38 -8.02 -17.67
C GLN A 163 18.23 -8.04 -16.14
N CYS A 164 17.68 -9.11 -15.58
CA CYS A 164 17.41 -9.19 -14.15
C CYS A 164 18.72 -9.35 -13.33
N ARG A 165 19.02 -8.36 -12.50
CA ARG A 165 20.12 -8.39 -11.53
C ARG A 165 19.62 -8.49 -10.07
N LYS A 166 18.32 -8.77 -9.86
CA LYS A 166 17.66 -8.80 -8.54
C LYS A 166 17.85 -7.50 -7.73
N GLN A 167 18.04 -6.39 -8.43
CA GLN A 167 18.18 -5.06 -7.81
C GLN A 167 16.88 -4.28 -7.99
N PRO A 168 16.26 -3.79 -6.89
CA PRO A 168 15.10 -2.91 -6.98
C PRO A 168 15.51 -1.61 -7.68
N GLY A 169 14.56 -0.93 -8.28
CA GLY A 169 14.84 0.34 -8.95
C GLY A 169 13.69 0.83 -9.79
N LEU A 170 13.91 2.00 -10.36
CA LEU A 170 12.99 2.66 -11.28
C LEU A 170 13.48 2.44 -12.71
N THR A 171 12.56 2.11 -13.60
CA THR A 171 12.76 2.01 -15.05
C THR A 171 11.71 2.89 -15.71
N MET A 172 11.96 3.39 -16.91
CA MET A 172 10.99 4.18 -17.67
C MET A 172 10.52 3.40 -18.88
N LEU A 173 9.20 3.37 -19.08
CA LEU A 173 8.60 2.96 -20.35
C LEU A 173 8.15 4.21 -21.10
N THR A 174 8.46 4.28 -22.38
CA THR A 174 8.01 5.38 -23.24
C THR A 174 7.01 4.85 -24.26
N ASP A 175 5.85 5.50 -24.38
CA ASP A 175 4.84 5.15 -25.35
C ASP A 175 5.12 5.76 -26.74
N ARG A 176 4.24 5.47 -27.71
CA ARG A 176 4.33 6.00 -29.08
C ARG A 176 4.16 7.53 -29.17
N LYS A 177 3.66 8.17 -28.11
CA LYS A 177 3.48 9.62 -28.00
C LYS A 177 4.58 10.28 -27.16
N ASN A 178 5.69 9.58 -26.92
CA ASN A 178 6.80 10.03 -26.07
C ASN A 178 6.40 10.36 -24.62
N LYS A 179 5.33 9.75 -24.09
CA LYS A 179 4.98 9.85 -22.68
C LYS A 179 5.77 8.81 -21.89
N ASN A 180 6.32 9.24 -20.75
CA ASN A 180 7.14 8.41 -19.88
C ASN A 180 6.34 7.88 -18.69
N PHE A 181 6.28 6.56 -18.54
CA PHE A 181 5.61 5.87 -17.46
C PHE A 181 6.65 5.24 -16.51
N PRO A 182 6.75 5.72 -15.27
CA PRO A 182 7.67 5.14 -14.32
C PRO A 182 7.27 3.70 -13.97
N VAL A 183 8.23 2.79 -14.01
CA VAL A 183 8.06 1.38 -13.64
C VAL A 183 8.91 1.08 -12.43
N LYS A 184 8.30 0.71 -11.32
CA LYS A 184 8.98 0.32 -10.10
C LYS A 184 9.17 -1.20 -10.07
N ASN A 185 10.44 -1.63 -9.98
CA ASN A 185 10.77 -3.04 -9.88
C ASN A 185 10.82 -3.45 -8.40
N LEU A 186 9.90 -4.29 -7.98
CA LEU A 186 9.75 -4.75 -6.59
C LEU A 186 10.35 -6.15 -6.47
N CYS A 187 11.69 -6.18 -6.38
CA CYS A 187 12.47 -7.42 -6.52
C CYS A 187 12.28 -8.40 -5.36
N ARG A 188 11.86 -7.95 -4.18
CA ARG A 188 11.58 -8.84 -3.05
C ARG A 188 10.50 -9.86 -3.38
N PHE A 189 9.43 -9.41 -4.04
CA PHE A 189 8.28 -10.22 -4.45
C PHE A 189 8.20 -10.48 -5.96
N CYS A 190 9.23 -10.06 -6.71
CA CYS A 190 9.44 -10.31 -8.13
C CYS A 190 8.29 -9.85 -9.05
N TYR A 191 7.81 -8.61 -8.89
CA TYR A 191 6.81 -7.98 -9.77
C TYR A 191 7.11 -6.52 -10.04
N ASN A 192 6.33 -5.90 -10.93
CA ASN A 192 6.45 -4.48 -11.27
C ASN A 192 5.14 -3.74 -11.03
N VAL A 193 5.28 -2.46 -10.70
CA VAL A 193 4.17 -1.50 -10.76
C VAL A 193 4.51 -0.43 -11.78
N ILE A 194 3.63 -0.25 -12.75
CA ILE A 194 3.70 0.81 -13.76
C ILE A 194 2.80 1.94 -13.28
N TYR A 195 3.36 3.13 -13.17
CA TYR A 195 2.65 4.32 -12.70
C TYR A 195 2.26 5.22 -13.86
N ASN A 196 1.23 6.04 -13.64
CA ASN A 196 0.83 7.07 -14.59
C ASN A 196 2.01 8.04 -14.87
N SER A 197 2.07 8.53 -16.08
CA SER A 197 3.05 9.53 -16.53
C SER A 197 2.96 10.84 -15.76
N GLU A 198 1.75 11.24 -15.37
CA GLU A 198 1.47 12.45 -14.60
C GLU A 198 0.96 12.08 -13.18
N PRO A 199 1.34 12.82 -12.14
CA PRO A 199 0.77 12.64 -10.82
C PRO A 199 -0.67 13.15 -10.77
N LEU A 200 -1.52 12.47 -10.01
CA LEU A 200 -2.79 13.01 -9.57
C LEU A 200 -2.55 14.22 -8.67
N TRP A 201 -3.36 15.24 -8.77
CA TRP A 201 -3.41 16.40 -7.87
C TRP A 201 -4.87 16.82 -7.67
N LEU A 202 -5.43 16.60 -6.50
CA LEU A 202 -6.79 16.95 -6.13
C LEU A 202 -6.86 17.90 -4.93
N ALA A 203 -5.73 18.33 -4.38
CA ALA A 203 -5.70 19.16 -3.19
C ALA A 203 -6.49 20.47 -3.35
N ASP A 204 -6.52 21.06 -4.55
CA ASP A 204 -7.25 22.29 -4.86
C ASP A 204 -8.78 22.10 -4.91
N GLN A 205 -9.25 20.85 -4.94
CA GLN A 205 -10.68 20.49 -5.01
C GLN A 205 -11.25 20.07 -3.64
N MET A 206 -10.42 20.07 -2.62
CA MET A 206 -10.77 19.64 -1.26
C MET A 206 -11.14 20.86 -0.38
N GLY A 207 -12.00 21.75 -0.91
CA GLY A 207 -12.52 22.92 -0.23
C GLY A 207 -13.86 22.68 0.46
#